data_3e3f275ff3946de4b3d3b92e1f3da9df
#
_entry.id   3e3f275ff3946de4b3d3b92e1f3da9df
#
_cell.length_a   1.000
_cell.length_b   1.000
_cell.length_c   1.000
_cell.angle_alpha   90.00
_cell.angle_beta   90.00
_cell.angle_gamma   90.00
#
_symmetry.space_group_name_H-M   'P 1'
#
loop_
_entity.id
_entity.type
_entity.pdbx_description
1 polymer ?
#
loop_
_entity_poly.entity_id
_entity_poly.type
_entity_poly.pdbx_seq_one_letter_code
_entity_poly.pdbx_strand_id
1 'polypeptide(L)'
;VRALLNAGHRPRALVRDPGKATKVLQTIGVAAEDVELVPGDMLDAEAVAMALDGCDAAIHSAAAIGVTGPSGGRSLVDVNVQGTRNVVGGAVAHGLDPVVHVSTIGVFVPPSAQVITANGALASPRTDYGRSKLAAEEYVRGLQADGAPVTIVYPGGVCGPHQPSLDALMAGLAAALGKVWPLPGGGVSVIDVRDLGEALARSVEARQGPSRWVLGGHYLTWPQYADLCDSLTGVKCRRVRVPSRLMLWLGSALDAAKRVRRFDYPLTRDAAEFMVTLVPTDDRPALDALGLTLRPVEETVADGLRWLAEAGHLSPRRAGRLAPEEKPMPTLVQRTLGPVFQRISGAAWFAKVGPKIVPPVDRALHRATGGRLLLGQLLVPSLVLTTTGAVSGLPRRTPLACLPDDDGGFYVVGSNFGREKHPAWTGNLLKNPDAEVSFQGRTVPVTAHLLDDTERKEIWPRLTAVWPVYDQYVARADRELRVFHLAPR
;
A
#
# COMPACT_ATOMS: atom_id res chain seq x y z
N VAL A 1 12.78 -7.14 5.14
CA VAL A 1 12.32 -8.48 5.55
C VAL A 1 12.26 -9.43 4.34
N ARG A 2 11.43 -9.17 3.32
CA ARG A 2 11.33 -10.10 2.16
C ARG A 2 12.69 -10.40 1.52
N ALA A 3 13.53 -9.37 1.28
CA ALA A 3 14.85 -9.57 0.69
C ALA A 3 15.76 -10.42 1.58
N LEU A 4 15.70 -10.26 2.90
CA LEU A 4 16.43 -11.10 3.86
C LEU A 4 15.98 -12.56 3.79
N LEU A 5 14.67 -12.82 3.75
CA LEU A 5 14.15 -14.19 3.60
C LEU A 5 14.57 -14.82 2.28
N ASN A 6 14.53 -14.07 1.17
CA ASN A 6 14.96 -14.53 -0.14
C ASN A 6 16.48 -14.86 -0.18
N ALA A 7 17.28 -14.16 0.64
CA ALA A 7 18.70 -14.44 0.82
C ALA A 7 18.99 -15.58 1.83
N GLY A 8 17.95 -16.21 2.38
CA GLY A 8 18.08 -17.33 3.31
C GLY A 8 18.33 -16.94 4.77
N HIS A 9 18.20 -15.66 5.12
CA HIS A 9 18.31 -15.19 6.50
C HIS A 9 17.03 -15.46 7.29
N ARG A 10 17.12 -15.47 8.61
CA ARG A 10 16.00 -15.60 9.55
C ARG A 10 15.77 -14.25 10.26
N PRO A 11 14.89 -13.39 9.75
CA PRO A 11 14.69 -12.07 10.33
C PRO A 11 13.91 -12.14 11.64
N ARG A 12 14.45 -11.45 12.66
CA ARG A 12 13.77 -11.09 13.90
C ARG A 12 13.43 -9.61 13.85
N ALA A 13 12.18 -9.24 14.10
CA ALA A 13 11.72 -7.86 14.02
C ALA A 13 11.24 -7.36 15.39
N LEU A 14 11.92 -6.34 15.94
CA LEU A 14 11.44 -5.60 17.10
C LEU A 14 10.31 -4.68 16.66
N VAL A 15 9.09 -4.89 17.18
CA VAL A 15 7.87 -4.21 16.75
C VAL A 15 7.04 -3.75 17.94
N ARG A 16 6.49 -2.54 17.87
CA ARG A 16 5.59 -2.01 18.91
C ARG A 16 4.20 -2.65 18.89
N ASP A 17 3.76 -3.08 17.73
CA ASP A 17 2.44 -3.68 17.49
C ASP A 17 2.56 -4.89 16.57
N PRO A 18 2.61 -6.11 17.13
CA PRO A 18 2.71 -7.35 16.34
C PRO A 18 1.55 -7.54 15.37
N GLY A 19 0.33 -7.14 15.74
CA GLY A 19 -0.84 -7.28 14.89
C GLY A 19 -0.76 -6.38 13.63
N LYS A 20 -0.23 -5.16 13.79
CA LYS A 20 0.06 -4.28 12.66
C LYS A 20 1.21 -4.83 11.81
N ALA A 21 2.26 -5.34 12.43
CA ALA A 21 3.39 -5.95 11.72
C ALA A 21 2.94 -7.13 10.85
N THR A 22 2.15 -8.05 11.40
CA THR A 22 1.57 -9.17 10.65
C THR A 22 0.79 -8.72 9.42
N LYS A 23 -0.07 -7.70 9.54
CA LYS A 23 -0.81 -7.15 8.40
C LYS A 23 0.11 -6.58 7.33
N VAL A 24 1.18 -5.88 7.72
CA VAL A 24 2.18 -5.33 6.77
C VAL A 24 2.94 -6.46 6.08
N LEU A 25 3.34 -7.52 6.79
CA LEU A 25 3.99 -8.69 6.21
C LEU A 25 3.09 -9.37 5.16
N GLN A 26 1.81 -9.56 5.47
CA GLN A 26 0.82 -10.10 4.54
C GLN A 26 0.70 -9.29 3.25
N THR A 27 0.70 -7.94 3.32
CA THR A 27 0.63 -7.09 2.11
C THR A 27 1.84 -7.25 1.20
N ILE A 28 2.98 -7.64 1.73
CA ILE A 28 4.18 -7.94 0.95
C ILE A 28 4.35 -9.45 0.66
N GLY A 29 3.34 -10.28 0.92
CA GLY A 29 3.35 -11.72 0.66
C GLY A 29 4.39 -12.48 1.50
N VAL A 30 4.60 -12.06 2.76
CA VAL A 30 5.43 -12.75 3.74
C VAL A 30 4.53 -13.34 4.80
N ALA A 31 4.68 -14.63 5.07
CA ALA A 31 3.96 -15.31 6.14
C ALA A 31 4.49 -14.84 7.51
N ALA A 32 3.59 -14.68 8.48
CA ALA A 32 3.99 -14.15 9.79
C ALA A 32 4.92 -15.12 10.55
N GLU A 33 4.79 -16.41 10.29
CA GLU A 33 5.61 -17.50 10.83
C GLU A 33 7.05 -17.50 10.31
N ASP A 34 7.33 -16.84 9.18
CA ASP A 34 8.68 -16.72 8.64
C ASP A 34 9.51 -15.64 9.33
N VAL A 35 8.89 -14.86 10.22
CA VAL A 35 9.52 -13.71 10.91
C VAL A 35 9.26 -13.81 12.41
N GLU A 36 10.33 -13.84 13.19
CA GLU A 36 10.20 -13.74 14.63
C GLU A 36 9.83 -12.30 15.03
N LEU A 37 8.62 -12.10 15.57
CA LEU A 37 8.17 -10.80 16.05
C LEU A 37 8.43 -10.67 17.55
N VAL A 38 9.31 -9.73 17.94
CA VAL A 38 9.59 -9.39 19.34
C VAL A 38 8.86 -8.09 19.67
N PRO A 39 7.88 -8.12 20.59
CA PRO A 39 7.19 -6.90 21.03
C PRO A 39 8.16 -6.00 21.82
N GLY A 40 8.27 -4.72 21.44
CA GLY A 40 9.10 -3.75 22.15
C GLY A 40 9.25 -2.43 21.40
N ASP A 41 9.78 -1.44 22.07
CA ASP A 41 10.10 -0.11 21.51
C ASP A 41 11.62 0.07 21.47
N MET A 42 12.16 0.72 20.43
CA MET A 42 13.60 1.04 20.34
C MET A 42 14.10 1.92 21.49
N LEU A 43 13.21 2.58 22.23
CA LEU A 43 13.54 3.38 23.40
C LEU A 43 13.68 2.54 24.68
N ASP A 44 13.22 1.30 24.67
CA ASP A 44 13.36 0.34 25.75
C ASP A 44 14.64 -0.48 25.53
N ALA A 45 15.68 -0.17 26.31
CA ALA A 45 16.98 -0.81 26.17
C ALA A 45 16.93 -2.32 26.50
N GLU A 46 16.06 -2.75 27.42
CA GLU A 46 15.92 -4.17 27.77
C GLU A 46 15.23 -4.94 26.65
N ALA A 47 14.15 -4.40 26.07
CA ALA A 47 13.49 -4.99 24.92
C ALA A 47 14.43 -5.06 23.70
N VAL A 48 15.26 -4.04 23.48
CA VAL A 48 16.28 -4.05 22.43
C VAL A 48 17.32 -5.13 22.69
N ALA A 49 17.84 -5.23 23.90
CA ALA A 49 18.85 -6.24 24.26
C ALA A 49 18.30 -7.66 24.04
N MET A 50 17.07 -7.93 24.47
CA MET A 50 16.39 -9.22 24.22
C MET A 50 16.21 -9.50 22.73
N ALA A 51 15.90 -8.47 21.92
CA ALA A 51 15.76 -8.64 20.49
C ALA A 51 17.10 -8.89 19.76
N LEU A 52 18.22 -8.42 20.31
CA LEU A 52 19.56 -8.61 19.76
C LEU A 52 20.20 -9.94 20.18
N ASP A 53 19.75 -10.53 21.29
CA ASP A 53 20.31 -11.76 21.81
C ASP A 53 20.22 -12.92 20.82
N GLY A 54 21.38 -13.57 20.55
CA GLY A 54 21.48 -14.65 19.57
C GLY A 54 21.33 -14.24 18.10
N CYS A 55 21.40 -12.94 17.78
CA CYS A 55 21.50 -12.46 16.40
C CYS A 55 22.96 -12.38 15.94
N ASP A 56 23.20 -12.58 14.62
CA ASP A 56 24.52 -12.43 14.00
C ASP A 56 24.74 -11.01 13.47
N ALA A 57 23.65 -10.34 13.05
CA ALA A 57 23.69 -9.02 12.45
C ALA A 57 22.46 -8.18 12.88
N ALA A 58 22.54 -6.86 12.71
CA ALA A 58 21.43 -5.97 13.01
C ALA A 58 21.21 -4.93 11.90
N ILE A 59 19.93 -4.63 11.58
CA ILE A 59 19.54 -3.54 10.69
C ILE A 59 18.66 -2.57 11.45
N HIS A 60 19.13 -1.35 11.65
CA HIS A 60 18.36 -0.26 12.25
C HIS A 60 17.78 0.66 11.17
N SER A 61 16.52 0.47 10.84
CA SER A 61 15.78 1.32 9.87
C SER A 61 14.68 2.16 10.52
N ALA A 62 14.44 1.98 11.82
CA ALA A 62 13.39 2.70 12.53
C ALA A 62 13.79 4.15 12.82
N ALA A 63 12.86 5.08 12.62
CA ALA A 63 12.97 6.46 13.03
C ALA A 63 11.59 7.08 13.25
N ALA A 64 11.48 8.02 14.19
CA ALA A 64 10.30 8.85 14.32
C ALA A 64 10.31 9.95 13.24
N ILE A 65 9.21 10.08 12.50
CA ILE A 65 8.99 11.10 11.47
C ILE A 65 7.78 11.93 11.90
N GLY A 66 7.96 13.23 12.17
CA GLY A 66 6.86 14.15 12.48
C GLY A 66 6.52 14.30 13.97
N VAL A 67 5.68 15.31 14.26
CA VAL A 67 5.38 15.84 15.62
C VAL A 67 4.23 15.07 16.31
N THR A 68 3.58 14.12 15.66
CA THR A 68 2.35 13.49 16.15
C THR A 68 2.55 12.02 16.49
N GLY A 69 3.23 11.76 17.60
CA GLY A 69 3.23 10.43 18.22
C GLY A 69 3.09 10.57 19.74
N PRO A 70 2.62 9.52 20.44
CA PRO A 70 2.59 9.50 21.90
C PRO A 70 4.01 9.28 22.44
N SER A 71 4.89 10.26 22.22
CA SER A 71 6.29 10.22 22.68
C SER A 71 6.45 10.73 24.12
N GLY A 72 5.38 10.78 24.90
CA GLY A 72 5.47 11.16 26.32
C GLY A 72 6.17 12.52 26.57
N GLY A 73 6.07 13.49 25.65
CA GLY A 73 6.71 14.79 25.77
C GLY A 73 8.19 14.84 25.32
N ARG A 74 8.78 13.76 24.82
CA ARG A 74 10.16 13.73 24.32
C ARG A 74 10.27 14.39 22.95
N SER A 75 11.42 15.08 22.70
CA SER A 75 11.69 15.66 21.39
C SER A 75 12.02 14.58 20.34
N LEU A 76 11.86 14.89 19.04
CA LEU A 76 12.28 13.99 17.94
C LEU A 76 13.77 13.65 18.01
N VAL A 77 14.57 14.63 18.46
CA VAL A 77 16.02 14.43 18.65
C VAL A 77 16.26 13.34 19.68
N ASP A 78 15.62 13.46 20.86
CA ASP A 78 15.80 12.47 21.93
C ASP A 78 15.34 11.08 21.49
N VAL A 79 14.20 10.98 20.81
CA VAL A 79 13.66 9.68 20.35
C VAL A 79 14.59 9.03 19.33
N ASN A 80 15.02 9.74 18.28
CA ASN A 80 15.85 9.16 17.24
C ASN A 80 17.27 8.86 17.71
N VAL A 81 17.88 9.75 18.50
CA VAL A 81 19.24 9.55 19.02
C VAL A 81 19.26 8.41 20.06
N GLN A 82 18.30 8.40 21.00
CA GLN A 82 18.25 7.34 22.00
C GLN A 82 17.93 5.98 21.36
N GLY A 83 16.98 5.94 20.41
CA GLY A 83 16.67 4.71 19.69
C GLY A 83 17.89 4.19 18.91
N THR A 84 18.64 5.07 18.24
CA THR A 84 19.88 4.69 17.54
C THR A 84 20.95 4.19 18.53
N ARG A 85 21.12 4.85 19.67
CA ARG A 85 22.05 4.39 20.72
C ARG A 85 21.70 3.02 21.26
N ASN A 86 20.44 2.78 21.55
CA ASN A 86 19.98 1.50 22.06
C ASN A 86 20.19 0.40 21.02
N VAL A 87 19.77 0.60 19.75
CA VAL A 87 19.82 -0.44 18.72
C VAL A 87 21.21 -0.60 18.13
N VAL A 88 21.81 0.48 17.59
CA VAL A 88 23.14 0.38 16.94
C VAL A 88 24.24 0.20 17.98
N GLY A 89 24.22 1.00 19.05
CA GLY A 89 25.19 0.87 20.15
C GLY A 89 25.05 -0.47 20.88
N GLY A 90 23.81 -0.92 21.13
CA GLY A 90 23.52 -2.23 21.69
C GLY A 90 24.05 -3.38 20.81
N ALA A 91 23.81 -3.32 19.50
CA ALA A 91 24.28 -4.33 18.55
C ALA A 91 25.83 -4.41 18.53
N VAL A 92 26.52 -3.25 18.53
CA VAL A 92 27.98 -3.19 18.62
C VAL A 92 28.47 -3.78 19.95
N ALA A 93 27.81 -3.45 21.07
CA ALA A 93 28.17 -3.97 22.41
C ALA A 93 27.94 -5.51 22.50
N HIS A 94 26.98 -6.07 21.78
CA HIS A 94 26.77 -7.51 21.67
C HIS A 94 27.73 -8.20 20.68
N GLY A 95 28.61 -7.44 20.02
CA GLY A 95 29.60 -7.98 19.08
C GLY A 95 29.01 -8.43 17.73
N LEU A 96 27.86 -7.91 17.35
CA LEU A 96 27.23 -8.24 16.06
C LEU A 96 28.06 -7.65 14.91
N ASP A 97 28.24 -8.44 13.84
CA ASP A 97 28.98 -8.06 12.62
C ASP A 97 28.29 -8.67 11.39
N PRO A 98 27.69 -7.85 10.52
CA PRO A 98 27.66 -6.37 10.55
C PRO A 98 26.49 -5.75 11.34
N VAL A 99 26.61 -4.46 11.61
CA VAL A 99 25.52 -3.60 12.07
C VAL A 99 25.21 -2.59 10.97
N VAL A 100 23.98 -2.59 10.44
CA VAL A 100 23.56 -1.70 9.35
C VAL A 100 22.64 -0.60 9.89
N HIS A 101 23.04 0.66 9.69
CA HIS A 101 22.24 1.84 10.06
C HIS A 101 21.67 2.52 8.80
N VAL A 102 20.34 2.62 8.73
CA VAL A 102 19.67 3.32 7.64
C VAL A 102 19.50 4.79 7.99
N SER A 103 20.38 5.63 7.43
CA SER A 103 20.37 7.08 7.55
C SER A 103 19.48 7.70 6.43
N THR A 104 19.92 8.77 5.79
CA THR A 104 19.24 9.44 4.67
C THR A 104 20.20 10.36 3.92
N ILE A 105 20.05 10.56 2.62
CA ILE A 105 20.76 11.64 1.90
C ILE A 105 20.45 13.02 2.46
N GLY A 106 19.37 13.16 3.25
CA GLY A 106 19.01 14.42 3.92
C GLY A 106 20.06 14.97 4.87
N VAL A 107 20.97 14.14 5.40
CA VAL A 107 22.08 14.61 6.24
C VAL A 107 23.12 15.43 5.47
N PHE A 108 23.08 15.40 4.13
CA PHE A 108 23.92 16.17 3.24
C PHE A 108 23.22 17.40 2.63
N VAL A 109 21.96 17.70 3.02
CA VAL A 109 21.18 18.80 2.44
C VAL A 109 21.08 19.98 3.40
N PRO A 110 21.45 21.21 2.97
CA PRO A 110 21.89 21.60 1.63
C PRO A 110 23.29 21.07 1.29
N PRO A 111 23.50 20.55 0.07
CA PRO A 111 24.77 19.94 -0.31
C PRO A 111 25.89 20.97 -0.46
N SER A 112 27.10 20.58 -0.07
CA SER A 112 28.32 21.41 -0.24
C SER A 112 28.99 21.21 -1.60
N ALA A 113 28.54 20.23 -2.40
CA ALA A 113 29.07 19.87 -3.70
C ALA A 113 27.95 19.63 -4.72
N GLN A 114 28.29 19.51 -6.01
CA GLN A 114 27.35 19.25 -7.09
C GLN A 114 26.87 17.79 -7.16
N VAL A 115 27.54 16.89 -6.43
CA VAL A 115 27.19 15.47 -6.29
C VAL A 115 27.38 15.07 -4.85
N ILE A 116 26.39 14.42 -4.27
CA ILE A 116 26.46 13.86 -2.93
C ILE A 116 27.23 12.55 -2.98
N THR A 117 28.24 12.42 -2.11
CA THR A 117 29.02 11.19 -1.91
C THR A 117 28.91 10.74 -0.46
N ALA A 118 29.21 9.47 -0.19
CA ALA A 118 29.15 8.89 1.15
C ALA A 118 30.07 9.56 2.18
N ASN A 119 31.17 10.15 1.70
CA ASN A 119 32.14 10.87 2.52
C ASN A 119 31.98 12.39 2.45
N GLY A 120 30.88 12.87 1.87
CA GLY A 120 30.56 14.28 1.81
C GLY A 120 30.42 14.92 3.20
N ALA A 121 30.59 16.24 3.25
CA ALA A 121 30.38 16.99 4.49
C ALA A 121 28.92 16.95 4.91
N LEU A 122 28.67 16.72 6.18
CA LEU A 122 27.34 16.78 6.75
C LEU A 122 26.82 18.20 6.75
N ALA A 123 25.54 18.36 6.45
CA ALA A 123 24.87 19.66 6.46
C ALA A 123 24.51 20.10 7.89
N SER A 124 24.11 21.38 8.02
CA SER A 124 23.62 21.96 9.28
C SER A 124 22.09 22.17 9.19
N PRO A 125 21.28 21.15 9.47
CA PRO A 125 19.84 21.21 9.34
C PRO A 125 19.20 22.16 10.34
N ARG A 126 18.09 22.80 9.95
CA ARG A 126 17.41 23.81 10.78
C ARG A 126 16.21 23.29 11.53
N THR A 127 15.63 22.16 11.10
CA THR A 127 14.47 21.58 11.76
C THR A 127 14.83 20.52 12.78
N ASP A 128 13.87 20.19 13.66
CA ASP A 128 14.03 19.16 14.66
C ASP A 128 14.26 17.78 14.05
N TYR A 129 13.59 17.49 12.93
CA TYR A 129 13.81 16.23 12.21
C TYR A 129 15.24 16.14 11.64
N GLY A 130 15.66 17.15 10.90
CA GLY A 130 17.02 17.19 10.34
C GLY A 130 18.08 17.10 11.43
N ARG A 131 17.92 17.86 12.53
CA ARG A 131 18.82 17.79 13.69
C ARG A 131 18.84 16.40 14.32
N SER A 132 17.68 15.74 14.41
CA SER A 132 17.62 14.39 15.00
C SER A 132 18.37 13.36 14.14
N LYS A 133 18.26 13.47 12.80
CA LYS A 133 18.98 12.60 11.88
C LYS A 133 20.49 12.88 11.89
N LEU A 134 20.89 14.15 11.93
CA LEU A 134 22.29 14.52 12.04
C LEU A 134 22.92 14.01 13.33
N ALA A 135 22.27 14.21 14.48
CA ALA A 135 22.82 13.77 15.76
C ALA A 135 22.92 12.24 15.87
N ALA A 136 21.98 11.49 15.30
CA ALA A 136 22.07 10.05 15.17
C ALA A 136 23.24 9.63 14.25
N GLU A 137 23.40 10.33 13.11
CA GLU A 137 24.50 10.11 12.17
C GLU A 137 25.87 10.35 12.81
N GLU A 138 26.04 11.46 13.53
CA GLU A 138 27.29 11.79 14.24
C GLU A 138 27.65 10.71 15.26
N TYR A 139 26.66 10.21 16.01
CA TYR A 139 26.86 9.11 16.93
C TYR A 139 27.36 7.84 16.24
N VAL A 140 26.70 7.45 15.11
CA VAL A 140 27.07 6.22 14.37
C VAL A 140 28.43 6.37 13.70
N ARG A 141 28.78 7.56 13.18
CA ARG A 141 30.13 7.83 12.66
C ARG A 141 31.20 7.77 13.76
N GLY A 142 30.86 8.14 14.98
CA GLY A 142 31.72 7.94 16.13
C GLY A 142 32.05 6.48 16.37
N LEU A 143 31.04 5.60 16.38
CA LEU A 143 31.24 4.13 16.47
C LEU A 143 32.13 3.58 15.34
N GLN A 144 31.95 4.06 14.10
CA GLN A 144 32.82 3.69 12.98
C GLN A 144 34.28 4.13 13.20
N ALA A 145 34.50 5.34 13.76
CA ALA A 145 35.82 5.86 14.04
C ALA A 145 36.51 5.03 15.11
N ASP A 146 35.76 4.48 16.08
CA ASP A 146 36.24 3.56 17.12
C ASP A 146 36.42 2.10 16.59
N GLY A 147 36.21 1.87 15.29
CA GLY A 147 36.47 0.57 14.64
C GLY A 147 35.28 -0.39 14.64
N ALA A 148 34.07 0.03 15.07
CA ALA A 148 32.89 -0.83 15.02
C ALA A 148 32.50 -1.19 13.58
N PRO A 149 32.04 -2.43 13.31
CA PRO A 149 31.68 -2.92 11.97
C PRO A 149 30.30 -2.40 11.53
N VAL A 150 30.14 -1.08 11.54
CA VAL A 150 28.87 -0.42 11.21
C VAL A 150 28.89 0.01 9.74
N THR A 151 27.89 -0.41 8.98
CA THR A 151 27.60 0.09 7.64
C THR A 151 26.50 1.14 7.71
N ILE A 152 26.73 2.34 7.16
CA ILE A 152 25.71 3.39 7.06
C ILE A 152 25.18 3.44 5.63
N VAL A 153 23.87 3.34 5.47
CA VAL A 153 23.20 3.45 4.18
C VAL A 153 22.40 4.76 4.12
N TYR A 154 22.61 5.55 3.06
CA TYR A 154 21.96 6.84 2.84
C TYR A 154 20.99 6.75 1.65
N PRO A 155 19.75 6.31 1.86
CA PRO A 155 18.76 6.26 0.79
C PRO A 155 18.26 7.62 0.39
N GLY A 156 17.87 7.75 -0.89
CA GLY A 156 17.04 8.82 -1.41
C GLY A 156 15.59 8.70 -0.98
N GLY A 157 14.70 9.35 -1.72
CA GLY A 157 13.26 9.20 -1.54
C GLY A 157 12.81 7.78 -1.91
N VAL A 158 12.39 7.01 -0.92
CA VAL A 158 11.95 5.63 -1.14
C VAL A 158 10.56 5.63 -1.77
N CYS A 159 10.41 4.95 -2.90
CA CYS A 159 9.16 4.83 -3.63
C CYS A 159 8.93 3.37 -4.03
N GLY A 160 7.70 3.02 -4.39
CA GLY A 160 7.36 1.68 -4.86
C GLY A 160 6.03 1.17 -4.32
N PRO A 161 5.75 -0.12 -4.49
CA PRO A 161 4.48 -0.74 -4.08
C PRO A 161 4.39 -0.97 -2.56
N HIS A 162 3.18 -1.28 -2.08
CA HIS A 162 2.92 -1.81 -0.73
C HIS A 162 3.32 -0.91 0.45
N GLN A 163 3.20 0.40 0.31
CA GLN A 163 3.50 1.29 1.44
C GLN A 163 2.49 1.08 2.59
N PRO A 164 2.94 0.99 3.85
CA PRO A 164 2.05 0.79 4.99
C PRO A 164 1.30 2.08 5.38
N SER A 165 1.77 3.24 4.94
CA SER A 165 1.17 4.55 5.22
C SER A 165 1.67 5.59 4.21
N LEU A 166 0.90 6.67 4.05
CA LEU A 166 1.27 7.78 3.20
C LEU A 166 2.41 8.59 3.86
N ASP A 167 3.59 8.58 3.26
CA ASP A 167 4.73 9.37 3.67
C ASP A 167 4.75 10.77 3.02
N ALA A 168 5.73 11.60 3.40
CA ALA A 168 5.82 12.98 2.93
C ALA A 168 6.10 13.07 1.41
N LEU A 169 6.91 12.16 0.85
CA LEU A 169 7.23 12.13 -0.58
C LEU A 169 5.97 11.82 -1.40
N MET A 170 5.28 10.74 -1.03
CA MET A 170 4.07 10.30 -1.73
C MET A 170 2.88 11.24 -1.50
N ALA A 171 2.78 11.87 -0.32
CA ALA A 171 1.80 12.92 -0.08
C ALA A 171 2.06 14.16 -0.97
N GLY A 172 3.33 14.55 -1.12
CA GLY A 172 3.74 15.61 -2.03
C GLY A 172 3.41 15.30 -3.48
N LEU A 173 3.69 14.07 -3.93
CA LEU A 173 3.38 13.58 -5.27
C LEU A 173 1.86 13.57 -5.53
N ALA A 174 1.07 13.04 -4.61
CA ALA A 174 -0.39 13.05 -4.71
C ALA A 174 -0.97 14.48 -4.78
N ALA A 175 -0.43 15.40 -3.97
CA ALA A 175 -0.84 16.81 -4.00
C ALA A 175 -0.45 17.49 -5.31
N ALA A 176 0.74 17.23 -5.85
CA ALA A 176 1.22 17.77 -7.13
C ALA A 176 0.35 17.31 -8.30
N LEU A 177 0.06 16.03 -8.39
CA LEU A 177 -0.80 15.43 -9.42
C LEU A 177 -2.27 15.84 -9.25
N GLY A 178 -2.75 15.92 -8.03
CA GLY A 178 -4.14 16.25 -7.72
C GLY A 178 -4.50 17.71 -7.99
N LYS A 179 -3.58 18.63 -7.78
CA LYS A 179 -3.83 20.08 -7.81
C LYS A 179 -2.95 20.82 -8.83
N VAL A 180 -1.71 21.09 -8.43
CA VAL A 180 -0.72 21.83 -9.23
C VAL A 180 0.67 21.38 -8.83
N TRP A 181 1.53 21.19 -9.80
CA TRP A 181 2.93 20.81 -9.61
C TRP A 181 3.81 22.05 -9.53
N PRO A 182 4.37 22.38 -8.37
CA PRO A 182 5.37 23.44 -8.29
C PRO A 182 6.69 22.93 -8.89
N LEU A 183 7.29 23.73 -9.75
CA LEU A 183 8.59 23.45 -10.38
C LEU A 183 9.64 24.46 -9.87
N PRO A 184 10.24 24.23 -8.69
CA PRO A 184 11.40 25.02 -8.24
C PRO A 184 12.69 24.56 -8.94
N GLY A 185 13.82 25.17 -8.60
CA GLY A 185 15.13 24.59 -8.93
C GLY A 185 15.36 23.26 -8.19
N GLY A 186 16.39 22.51 -8.58
CA GLY A 186 16.70 21.22 -7.98
C GLY A 186 15.84 20.06 -8.51
N GLY A 187 15.64 19.03 -7.72
CA GLY A 187 14.96 17.82 -8.13
C GLY A 187 14.65 16.88 -6.97
N VAL A 188 14.49 15.61 -7.30
CA VAL A 188 14.25 14.52 -6.35
C VAL A 188 15.12 13.32 -6.74
N SER A 189 15.68 12.64 -5.74
CA SER A 189 16.30 11.32 -5.93
C SER A 189 15.31 10.26 -5.46
N VAL A 190 15.03 9.26 -6.30
CA VAL A 190 14.03 8.21 -6.05
C VAL A 190 14.70 6.85 -6.14
N ILE A 191 14.60 6.07 -5.08
CA ILE A 191 15.03 4.67 -5.04
C ILE A 191 13.82 3.75 -4.84
N ASP A 192 13.82 2.61 -5.53
CA ASP A 192 12.81 1.59 -5.33
C ASP A 192 12.97 0.92 -3.96
N VAL A 193 11.86 0.74 -3.23
CA VAL A 193 11.85 0.07 -1.93
C VAL A 193 12.38 -1.38 -2.01
N ARG A 194 12.23 -2.03 -3.17
CA ARG A 194 12.73 -3.39 -3.42
C ARG A 194 14.25 -3.39 -3.58
N ASP A 195 14.80 -2.40 -4.30
CA ASP A 195 16.25 -2.24 -4.49
C ASP A 195 16.94 -1.86 -3.19
N LEU A 196 16.34 -0.95 -2.42
CA LEU A 196 16.82 -0.63 -1.08
C LEU A 196 16.77 -1.87 -0.16
N GLY A 197 15.68 -2.66 -0.22
CA GLY A 197 15.55 -3.89 0.54
C GLY A 197 16.62 -4.92 0.18
N GLU A 198 16.95 -5.05 -1.11
CA GLU A 198 18.01 -5.93 -1.60
C GLU A 198 19.39 -5.42 -1.17
N ALA A 199 19.64 -4.11 -1.26
CA ALA A 199 20.88 -3.51 -0.78
C ALA A 199 21.11 -3.79 0.71
N LEU A 200 20.05 -3.62 1.53
CA LEU A 200 20.13 -3.92 2.96
C LEU A 200 20.38 -5.41 3.25
N ALA A 201 19.76 -6.31 2.46
CA ALA A 201 20.00 -7.75 2.61
C ALA A 201 21.44 -8.13 2.28
N ARG A 202 22.00 -7.55 1.22
CA ARG A 202 23.42 -7.78 0.84
C ARG A 202 24.41 -7.09 1.78
N SER A 203 23.97 -6.06 2.49
CA SER A 203 24.81 -5.38 3.50
C SER A 203 24.95 -6.15 4.82
N VAL A 204 24.27 -7.28 5.00
CA VAL A 204 24.41 -8.12 6.21
C VAL A 204 25.42 -9.25 6.05
N GLU A 205 26.29 -9.18 5.05
CA GLU A 205 27.43 -10.08 4.93
C GLU A 205 28.53 -9.69 5.95
N ALA A 206 28.98 -10.66 6.72
CA ALA A 206 29.93 -10.44 7.79
C ALA A 206 31.35 -10.03 7.30
N ARG A 207 32.10 -9.35 8.17
CA ARG A 207 33.51 -9.02 7.98
C ARG A 207 33.85 -8.04 6.86
N GLN A 208 32.91 -7.20 6.45
CA GLN A 208 33.19 -6.13 5.49
C GLN A 208 33.76 -4.85 6.15
N GLY A 209 33.77 -4.81 7.49
CA GLY A 209 34.21 -3.63 8.27
C GLY A 209 33.28 -2.43 8.11
N PRO A 210 33.69 -1.25 8.62
CA PRO A 210 32.88 -0.05 8.52
C PRO A 210 32.79 0.46 7.08
N SER A 211 31.55 0.67 6.61
CA SER A 211 31.27 1.12 5.24
C SER A 211 30.21 2.23 5.23
N ARG A 212 30.18 3.01 4.14
CA ARG A 212 29.17 4.04 3.91
C ARG A 212 28.68 3.96 2.46
N TRP A 213 27.36 3.76 2.30
CA TRP A 213 26.74 3.57 1.01
C TRP A 213 25.70 4.64 0.71
N VAL A 214 25.93 5.51 -0.29
CA VAL A 214 24.88 6.37 -0.82
C VAL A 214 24.08 5.55 -1.82
N LEU A 215 22.78 5.56 -1.65
CA LEU A 215 21.78 4.92 -2.50
C LEU A 215 20.63 5.91 -2.75
N GLY A 216 20.95 7.04 -3.39
CA GLY A 216 19.97 8.06 -3.73
C GLY A 216 18.99 7.59 -4.79
N GLY A 217 19.41 6.67 -5.64
CA GLY A 217 18.64 6.18 -6.77
C GLY A 217 18.68 7.12 -7.96
N HIS A 218 17.58 7.17 -8.70
CA HIS A 218 17.48 8.00 -9.90
C HIS A 218 17.20 9.46 -9.54
N TYR A 219 18.12 10.36 -9.90
CA TYR A 219 17.88 11.80 -9.78
C TYR A 219 17.08 12.32 -10.96
N LEU A 220 15.98 13.01 -10.67
CA LEU A 220 15.10 13.66 -11.63
C LEU A 220 14.93 15.12 -11.25
N THR A 221 15.10 16.04 -12.20
CA THR A 221 14.63 17.42 -12.02
C THR A 221 13.10 17.43 -11.92
N TRP A 222 12.51 18.44 -11.27
CA TRP A 222 11.06 18.50 -11.13
C TRP A 222 10.31 18.47 -12.46
N PRO A 223 10.79 19.13 -13.55
CA PRO A 223 10.18 18.98 -14.88
C PRO A 223 10.23 17.53 -15.39
N GLN A 224 11.39 16.84 -15.27
CA GLN A 224 11.53 15.44 -15.69
C GLN A 224 10.61 14.52 -14.92
N TYR A 225 10.49 14.72 -13.60
CA TYR A 225 9.60 13.91 -12.76
C TYR A 225 8.13 14.13 -13.14
N ALA A 226 7.72 15.38 -13.41
CA ALA A 226 6.38 15.68 -13.90
C ALA A 226 6.12 15.10 -15.30
N ASP A 227 7.11 15.16 -16.22
CA ASP A 227 7.00 14.54 -17.55
C ASP A 227 6.86 13.03 -17.46
N LEU A 228 7.63 12.38 -16.58
CA LEU A 228 7.53 10.96 -16.32
C LEU A 228 6.14 10.57 -15.81
N CYS A 229 5.61 11.27 -14.81
CA CYS A 229 4.26 11.01 -14.30
C CYS A 229 3.18 11.23 -15.35
N ASP A 230 3.28 12.28 -16.18
CA ASP A 230 2.36 12.53 -17.29
C ASP A 230 2.41 11.38 -18.33
N SER A 231 3.61 10.87 -18.65
CA SER A 231 3.78 9.75 -19.58
C SER A 231 3.19 8.46 -19.07
N LEU A 232 3.38 8.17 -17.79
CA LEU A 232 2.88 6.93 -17.13
C LEU A 232 1.37 6.94 -16.97
N THR A 233 0.81 8.05 -16.48
CA THR A 233 -0.63 8.18 -16.27
C THR A 233 -1.41 8.46 -17.56
N GLY A 234 -0.79 9.06 -18.56
CA GLY A 234 -1.47 9.62 -19.73
C GLY A 234 -2.25 10.91 -19.43
N VAL A 235 -2.10 11.48 -18.24
CA VAL A 235 -2.83 12.68 -17.77
C VAL A 235 -1.84 13.82 -17.52
N LYS A 236 -2.02 14.92 -18.24
CA LYS A 236 -1.18 16.12 -18.04
C LYS A 236 -1.52 16.81 -16.73
N CYS A 237 -0.52 17.03 -15.87
CA CYS A 237 -0.64 17.80 -14.65
C CYS A 237 -0.43 19.30 -14.91
N ARG A 238 -1.17 20.13 -14.15
CA ARG A 238 -0.96 21.58 -14.18
C ARG A 238 0.37 21.93 -13.49
N ARG A 239 1.23 22.69 -14.13
CA ARG A 239 2.58 23.05 -13.67
C ARG A 239 2.72 24.54 -13.46
N VAL A 240 3.45 24.93 -12.42
CA VAL A 240 3.75 26.33 -12.11
C VAL A 240 5.25 26.44 -11.76
N ARG A 241 5.98 27.27 -12.50
CA ARG A 241 7.37 27.60 -12.14
C ARG A 241 7.37 28.46 -10.88
N VAL A 242 8.12 28.04 -9.89
CA VAL A 242 8.23 28.73 -8.60
C VAL A 242 9.69 29.08 -8.39
N PRO A 243 10.07 30.35 -8.30
CA PRO A 243 11.44 30.73 -7.94
C PRO A 243 11.86 30.11 -6.61
N SER A 244 13.09 29.56 -6.54
CA SER A 244 13.58 28.85 -5.33
C SER A 244 13.48 29.71 -4.06
N ARG A 245 13.76 31.02 -4.16
CA ARG A 245 13.62 31.95 -3.02
C ARG A 245 12.19 32.04 -2.51
N LEU A 246 11.20 32.08 -3.44
CA LEU A 246 9.78 32.08 -3.07
C LEU A 246 9.36 30.77 -2.42
N MET A 247 9.84 29.64 -2.94
CA MET A 247 9.57 28.31 -2.35
C MET A 247 10.08 28.23 -0.91
N LEU A 248 11.30 28.70 -0.67
CA LEU A 248 11.90 28.74 0.67
C LEU A 248 11.15 29.66 1.63
N TRP A 249 10.69 30.83 1.13
CA TRP A 249 9.87 31.76 1.91
C TRP A 249 8.50 31.13 2.26
N LEU A 250 7.84 30.50 1.31
CA LEU A 250 6.56 29.80 1.52
C LEU A 250 6.69 28.70 2.60
N GLY A 251 7.72 27.88 2.52
CA GLY A 251 8.00 26.87 3.56
C GLY A 251 8.15 27.49 4.94
N SER A 252 8.92 28.59 5.07
CA SER A 252 9.10 29.30 6.33
C SER A 252 7.81 29.93 6.86
N ALA A 253 7.00 30.51 5.96
CA ALA A 253 5.73 31.12 6.33
C ALA A 253 4.72 30.07 6.80
N LEU A 254 4.69 28.91 6.15
CA LEU A 254 3.83 27.78 6.57
C LEU A 254 4.25 27.20 7.92
N ASP A 255 5.55 27.07 8.18
CA ASP A 255 6.04 26.64 9.50
C ASP A 255 5.67 27.64 10.61
N ALA A 256 5.76 28.94 10.33
CA ALA A 256 5.29 29.97 11.26
C ALA A 256 3.77 29.89 11.49
N ALA A 257 3.00 29.70 10.43
CA ALA A 257 1.54 29.57 10.52
C ALA A 257 1.13 28.32 11.31
N LYS A 258 1.83 27.18 11.17
CA LYS A 258 1.61 25.95 11.96
C LYS A 258 1.81 26.14 13.46
N ARG A 259 2.66 27.09 13.89
CA ARG A 259 2.83 27.43 15.32
C ARG A 259 1.61 28.15 15.90
N VAL A 260 0.88 28.91 15.06
CA VAL A 260 -0.32 29.65 15.48
C VAL A 260 -1.58 28.79 15.39
N ARG A 261 -1.73 28.03 14.28
CA ARG A 261 -2.88 27.14 14.06
C ARG A 261 -2.39 25.81 13.50
N ARG A 262 -2.71 24.72 14.18
CA ARG A 262 -2.39 23.36 13.72
C ARG A 262 -3.20 23.03 12.45
N PHE A 263 -2.51 22.80 11.34
CA PHE A 263 -3.06 22.25 10.10
C PHE A 263 -2.02 21.36 9.45
N ASP A 264 -2.51 20.36 8.75
CA ASP A 264 -1.63 19.39 8.09
C ASP A 264 -1.39 19.83 6.63
N TYR A 265 -0.13 20.14 6.32
CA TYR A 265 0.33 20.45 4.96
C TYR A 265 1.78 20.01 4.80
N PRO A 266 2.14 19.30 3.73
CA PRO A 266 3.45 18.64 3.61
C PRO A 266 4.62 19.62 3.40
N LEU A 267 4.38 20.85 2.95
CA LEU A 267 5.46 21.79 2.72
C LEU A 267 5.91 22.44 4.04
N THR A 268 7.16 22.13 4.42
CA THR A 268 7.92 22.77 5.50
C THR A 268 9.11 23.52 4.91
N ARG A 269 9.82 24.29 5.72
CA ARG A 269 11.08 24.94 5.29
C ARG A 269 12.11 23.91 4.80
N ASP A 270 12.27 22.80 5.52
CA ASP A 270 13.20 21.74 5.13
C ASP A 270 12.77 21.05 3.85
N ALA A 271 11.46 20.73 3.70
CA ALA A 271 10.95 20.18 2.46
C ALA A 271 11.22 21.12 1.27
N ALA A 272 11.00 22.43 1.46
CA ALA A 272 11.31 23.42 0.45
C ALA A 272 12.83 23.48 0.14
N GLU A 273 13.70 23.43 1.16
CA GLU A 273 15.15 23.42 0.97
C GLU A 273 15.59 22.17 0.21
N PHE A 274 15.07 21.01 0.58
CA PHE A 274 15.29 19.75 -0.13
C PHE A 274 14.89 19.88 -1.62
N MET A 275 13.69 20.41 -1.89
CA MET A 275 13.17 20.57 -3.25
C MET A 275 14.03 21.50 -4.12
N VAL A 276 14.67 22.52 -3.54
CA VAL A 276 15.40 23.53 -4.32
C VAL A 276 16.90 23.28 -4.40
N THR A 277 17.48 22.49 -3.48
CA THR A 277 18.95 22.35 -3.38
C THR A 277 19.46 20.96 -3.65
N LEU A 278 18.58 19.93 -3.67
CA LEU A 278 19.03 18.56 -3.90
C LEU A 278 19.73 18.43 -5.25
N VAL A 279 20.85 17.73 -5.23
CA VAL A 279 21.69 17.40 -6.39
C VAL A 279 21.78 15.87 -6.54
N PRO A 280 22.29 15.36 -7.68
CA PRO A 280 22.53 13.93 -7.87
C PRO A 280 23.43 13.32 -6.79
N THR A 281 23.34 12.01 -6.64
CA THR A 281 24.18 11.19 -5.77
C THR A 281 25.13 10.32 -6.58
N ASP A 282 26.30 9.98 -6.04
CA ASP A 282 27.19 8.96 -6.63
C ASP A 282 26.94 7.61 -5.93
N ASP A 283 26.02 6.85 -6.52
CA ASP A 283 25.62 5.54 -6.01
C ASP A 283 26.54 4.41 -6.48
N ARG A 284 27.40 4.66 -7.49
CA ARG A 284 28.23 3.63 -8.12
C ARG A 284 29.07 2.81 -7.12
N PRO A 285 29.76 3.42 -6.15
CA PRO A 285 30.55 2.63 -5.20
C PRO A 285 29.71 1.62 -4.41
N ALA A 286 28.46 1.98 -4.05
CA ALA A 286 27.55 1.09 -3.35
C ALA A 286 27.01 -0.01 -4.29
N LEU A 287 26.61 0.36 -5.51
CA LEU A 287 26.07 -0.59 -6.48
C LEU A 287 27.12 -1.62 -6.91
N ASP A 288 28.36 -1.18 -7.15
CA ASP A 288 29.48 -2.06 -7.51
C ASP A 288 29.82 -3.01 -6.36
N ALA A 289 29.96 -2.49 -5.14
CA ALA A 289 30.31 -3.28 -3.96
C ALA A 289 29.21 -4.31 -3.60
N LEU A 290 27.96 -3.95 -3.76
CA LEU A 290 26.81 -4.81 -3.45
C LEU A 290 26.38 -5.66 -4.67
N GLY A 291 26.98 -5.48 -5.85
CA GLY A 291 26.58 -6.20 -7.07
C GLY A 291 25.14 -5.93 -7.49
N LEU A 292 24.65 -4.69 -7.31
CA LEU A 292 23.27 -4.30 -7.55
C LEU A 292 23.10 -3.51 -8.85
N THR A 293 21.94 -3.70 -9.46
CA THR A 293 21.45 -2.84 -10.56
C THR A 293 20.08 -2.31 -10.15
N LEU A 294 19.90 -0.98 -10.21
CA LEU A 294 18.62 -0.38 -9.87
C LEU A 294 17.57 -0.67 -10.94
N ARG A 295 16.33 -0.84 -10.53
CA ARG A 295 15.17 -0.91 -11.42
C ARG A 295 15.02 0.37 -12.22
N PRO A 296 14.47 0.30 -13.45
CA PRO A 296 14.09 1.50 -14.19
C PRO A 296 13.18 2.41 -13.34
N VAL A 297 13.44 3.70 -13.37
CA VAL A 297 12.66 4.67 -12.58
C VAL A 297 11.19 4.71 -12.99
N GLU A 298 10.89 4.37 -14.24
CA GLU A 298 9.55 4.23 -14.78
C GLU A 298 8.75 3.17 -14.02
N GLU A 299 9.34 2.02 -13.73
CA GLU A 299 8.72 0.94 -12.96
C GLU A 299 8.44 1.39 -11.54
N THR A 300 9.44 1.95 -10.86
CA THR A 300 9.35 2.44 -9.49
C THR A 300 8.25 3.48 -9.32
N VAL A 301 8.22 4.48 -10.21
CA VAL A 301 7.23 5.55 -10.14
C VAL A 301 5.84 5.04 -10.52
N ALA A 302 5.73 4.15 -11.53
CA ALA A 302 4.45 3.54 -11.91
C ALA A 302 3.83 2.75 -10.73
N ASP A 303 4.62 1.96 -10.03
CA ASP A 303 4.16 1.18 -8.87
C ASP A 303 3.75 2.09 -7.69
N GLY A 304 4.49 3.17 -7.44
CA GLY A 304 4.11 4.18 -6.46
C GLY A 304 2.79 4.88 -6.82
N LEU A 305 2.58 5.22 -8.10
CA LEU A 305 1.35 5.84 -8.58
C LEU A 305 0.15 4.88 -8.52
N ARG A 306 0.33 3.59 -8.84
CA ARG A 306 -0.69 2.55 -8.66
C ARG A 306 -1.10 2.45 -7.19
N TRP A 307 -0.10 2.37 -6.29
CA TRP A 307 -0.37 2.33 -4.86
C TRP A 307 -1.16 3.57 -4.38
N LEU A 308 -0.78 4.79 -4.82
CA LEU A 308 -1.54 6.01 -4.49
C LEU A 308 -3.01 5.95 -4.95
N ALA A 309 -3.25 5.36 -6.11
CA ALA A 309 -4.60 5.20 -6.65
C ALA A 309 -5.39 4.12 -5.89
N GLU A 310 -4.79 2.97 -5.61
CA GLU A 310 -5.39 1.86 -4.86
C GLU A 310 -5.72 2.23 -3.42
N ALA A 311 -4.82 2.98 -2.77
CA ALA A 311 -5.01 3.50 -1.41
C ALA A 311 -5.97 4.70 -1.35
N GLY A 312 -6.48 5.19 -2.50
CA GLY A 312 -7.44 6.30 -2.58
C GLY A 312 -6.83 7.70 -2.38
N HIS A 313 -5.50 7.82 -2.42
CA HIS A 313 -4.79 9.10 -2.31
C HIS A 313 -4.70 9.85 -3.64
N LEU A 314 -4.86 9.15 -4.76
CA LEU A 314 -4.93 9.72 -6.11
C LEU A 314 -6.25 9.30 -6.77
N SER A 315 -7.00 10.27 -7.30
CA SER A 315 -8.28 9.94 -7.95
C SER A 315 -8.05 9.15 -9.25
N PRO A 316 -8.98 8.26 -9.66
CA PRO A 316 -8.85 7.48 -10.90
C PRO A 316 -8.62 8.35 -12.14
N ARG A 317 -9.26 9.54 -12.20
CA ARG A 317 -9.05 10.51 -13.29
C ARG A 317 -7.62 11.01 -13.37
N ARG A 318 -6.92 11.13 -12.24
CA ARG A 318 -5.53 11.58 -12.18
C ARG A 318 -4.53 10.43 -12.33
N ALA A 319 -4.91 9.25 -11.89
CA ALA A 319 -4.13 8.02 -12.11
C ALA A 319 -4.15 7.58 -13.59
N GLY A 320 -5.21 7.94 -14.34
CA GLY A 320 -5.30 7.68 -15.76
C GLY A 320 -5.11 6.20 -16.11
N ARG A 321 -4.09 5.85 -16.90
CA ARG A 321 -3.79 4.45 -17.29
C ARG A 321 -3.38 3.55 -16.12
N LEU A 322 -2.95 4.13 -15.01
CA LEU A 322 -2.56 3.43 -13.79
C LEU A 322 -3.69 3.37 -12.76
N ALA A 323 -4.89 3.85 -13.12
CA ALA A 323 -6.05 3.69 -12.27
C ALA A 323 -6.30 2.19 -12.03
N PRO A 324 -6.60 1.76 -10.80
CA PRO A 324 -7.08 0.41 -10.57
C PRO A 324 -8.30 0.20 -11.47
N GLU A 325 -8.41 -0.99 -12.07
CA GLU A 325 -9.63 -1.35 -12.78
C GLU A 325 -10.82 -1.06 -11.86
N GLU A 326 -11.76 -0.25 -12.33
CA GLU A 326 -12.85 0.23 -11.49
C GLU A 326 -13.59 -0.97 -10.87
N LYS A 327 -13.26 -1.29 -9.62
CA LYS A 327 -14.29 -1.86 -8.75
C LYS A 327 -15.39 -0.79 -8.74
N PRO A 328 -16.60 -1.09 -9.22
CA PRO A 328 -17.63 -0.06 -9.35
C PRO A 328 -17.78 0.64 -7.99
N MET A 329 -17.34 1.92 -7.94
CA MET A 329 -17.46 2.70 -6.71
C MET A 329 -18.93 2.71 -6.29
N PRO A 330 -19.24 2.41 -5.04
CA PRO A 330 -20.61 2.50 -4.56
C PRO A 330 -21.11 3.90 -4.87
N THR A 331 -22.16 3.99 -5.69
CA THR A 331 -22.80 5.26 -6.04
C THR A 331 -23.21 5.98 -4.74
N LEU A 332 -23.42 7.30 -4.81
CA LEU A 332 -23.92 8.05 -3.65
C LEU A 332 -25.15 7.35 -3.03
N VAL A 333 -25.99 6.77 -3.87
CA VAL A 333 -27.15 5.95 -3.52
C VAL A 333 -26.75 4.70 -2.73
N GLN A 334 -25.68 4.01 -3.15
CA GLN A 334 -25.17 2.83 -2.44
C GLN A 334 -24.57 3.20 -1.08
N ARG A 335 -23.89 4.35 -0.96
CA ARG A 335 -23.34 4.82 0.32
C ARG A 335 -24.41 5.25 1.31
N THR A 336 -25.49 5.85 0.85
CA THR A 336 -26.56 6.38 1.73
C THR A 336 -27.67 5.37 1.99
N LEU A 337 -28.09 4.61 0.99
CA LEU A 337 -29.20 3.64 1.10
C LEU A 337 -28.72 2.21 1.33
N GLY A 338 -27.44 1.89 1.05
CA GLY A 338 -26.87 0.57 1.24
C GLY A 338 -27.06 0.00 2.65
N PRO A 339 -26.67 0.71 3.73
CA PRO A 339 -26.86 0.25 5.11
C PRO A 339 -28.33 0.02 5.49
N VAL A 340 -29.22 0.89 4.99
CA VAL A 340 -30.67 0.77 5.24
C VAL A 340 -31.23 -0.47 4.52
N PHE A 341 -30.83 -0.66 3.28
CA PHE A 341 -31.28 -1.81 2.49
C PHE A 341 -30.68 -3.13 3.00
N GLN A 342 -29.45 -3.15 3.49
CA GLN A 342 -28.85 -4.31 4.16
C GLN A 342 -29.66 -4.70 5.41
N ARG A 343 -30.05 -3.73 6.24
CA ARG A 343 -30.93 -3.99 7.38
C ARG A 343 -32.29 -4.55 6.96
N ILE A 344 -32.91 -4.00 5.93
CA ILE A 344 -34.18 -4.47 5.40
C ILE A 344 -34.07 -5.89 4.80
N SER A 345 -33.07 -6.15 3.99
CA SER A 345 -32.87 -7.45 3.34
C SER A 345 -32.45 -8.55 4.31
N GLY A 346 -31.83 -8.20 5.45
CA GLY A 346 -31.56 -9.10 6.57
C GLY A 346 -32.82 -9.47 7.39
N ALA A 347 -33.91 -8.69 7.30
CA ALA A 347 -35.09 -8.89 8.13
C ALA A 347 -35.90 -10.14 7.70
N ALA A 348 -36.47 -10.86 8.68
CA ALA A 348 -37.23 -12.10 8.45
C ALA A 348 -38.47 -11.90 7.55
N TRP A 349 -39.15 -10.75 7.64
CA TRP A 349 -40.29 -10.42 6.80
C TRP A 349 -39.88 -10.24 5.31
N PHE A 350 -38.69 -9.68 5.06
CA PHE A 350 -38.19 -9.47 3.70
C PHE A 350 -37.91 -10.81 3.00
N ALA A 351 -37.49 -11.85 3.73
CA ALA A 351 -37.34 -13.19 3.18
C ALA A 351 -38.66 -13.76 2.61
N LYS A 352 -39.83 -13.29 3.10
CA LYS A 352 -41.15 -13.69 2.59
C LYS A 352 -41.61 -12.86 1.40
N VAL A 353 -41.30 -11.57 1.39
CA VAL A 353 -41.83 -10.57 0.42
C VAL A 353 -40.83 -10.30 -0.71
N GLY A 354 -39.53 -10.20 -0.39
CA GLY A 354 -38.47 -9.88 -1.34
C GLY A 354 -38.45 -10.73 -2.62
N PRO A 355 -38.54 -12.08 -2.53
CA PRO A 355 -38.59 -12.94 -3.72
C PRO A 355 -39.79 -12.69 -4.64
N LYS A 356 -40.86 -12.11 -4.15
CA LYS A 356 -42.07 -11.79 -4.94
C LYS A 356 -41.97 -10.46 -5.65
N ILE A 357 -41.20 -9.50 -5.10
CA ILE A 357 -41.11 -8.12 -5.61
C ILE A 357 -39.81 -7.87 -6.38
N VAL A 358 -38.65 -8.24 -5.82
CA VAL A 358 -37.34 -7.88 -6.40
C VAL A 358 -37.12 -8.48 -7.80
N PRO A 359 -37.25 -9.79 -8.03
CA PRO A 359 -37.00 -10.37 -9.35
C PRO A 359 -37.93 -9.89 -10.48
N PRO A 360 -39.25 -9.67 -10.27
CA PRO A 360 -40.10 -9.08 -11.29
C PRO A 360 -39.73 -7.66 -11.65
N VAL A 361 -39.41 -6.82 -10.65
CA VAL A 361 -39.01 -5.43 -10.87
C VAL A 361 -37.69 -5.39 -11.66
N ASP A 362 -36.70 -6.17 -11.22
CA ASP A 362 -35.41 -6.27 -11.91
C ASP A 362 -35.54 -6.74 -13.35
N ARG A 363 -36.38 -7.72 -13.63
CA ARG A 363 -36.65 -8.19 -15.00
C ARG A 363 -37.33 -7.14 -15.87
N ALA A 364 -38.24 -6.35 -15.29
CA ALA A 364 -38.91 -5.26 -15.99
C ALA A 364 -37.93 -4.13 -16.32
N LEU A 365 -37.14 -3.73 -15.35
CA LEU A 365 -36.13 -2.67 -15.49
C LEU A 365 -35.03 -3.07 -16.48
N HIS A 366 -34.54 -4.31 -16.41
CA HIS A 366 -33.56 -4.86 -17.32
C HIS A 366 -34.08 -4.88 -18.80
N ARG A 367 -35.34 -5.26 -19.01
CA ARG A 367 -35.96 -5.19 -20.34
C ARG A 367 -36.13 -3.77 -20.87
N ALA A 368 -36.59 -2.85 -19.99
CA ALA A 368 -36.84 -1.46 -20.36
C ALA A 368 -35.55 -0.67 -20.67
N THR A 369 -34.42 -1.08 -20.11
CA THR A 369 -33.11 -0.39 -20.26
C THR A 369 -32.16 -1.10 -21.22
N GLY A 370 -32.63 -2.12 -21.98
CA GLY A 370 -31.78 -2.87 -22.91
C GLY A 370 -30.62 -3.60 -22.21
N GLY A 371 -30.83 -4.11 -21.02
CA GLY A 371 -29.82 -4.87 -20.28
C GLY A 371 -28.88 -4.05 -19.39
N ARG A 372 -29.11 -2.74 -19.27
CA ARG A 372 -28.16 -1.82 -18.62
C ARG A 372 -28.41 -1.60 -17.13
N LEU A 373 -29.64 -1.76 -16.62
CA LEU A 373 -29.99 -1.46 -15.23
C LEU A 373 -30.73 -2.61 -14.54
N LEU A 374 -30.30 -2.90 -13.31
CA LEU A 374 -31.01 -3.73 -12.33
C LEU A 374 -31.12 -2.92 -11.02
N LEU A 375 -32.21 -3.08 -10.29
CA LEU A 375 -32.37 -2.44 -8.97
C LEU A 375 -31.25 -2.90 -8.02
N GLY A 376 -30.88 -4.18 -8.09
CA GLY A 376 -29.78 -4.76 -7.31
C GLY A 376 -28.43 -4.10 -7.60
N GLN A 377 -28.15 -3.64 -8.84
CA GLN A 377 -26.90 -2.95 -9.20
C GLN A 377 -26.68 -1.61 -8.48
N LEU A 378 -27.75 -1.00 -8.00
CA LEU A 378 -27.64 0.21 -7.16
C LEU A 378 -27.03 -0.08 -5.78
N LEU A 379 -26.99 -1.34 -5.37
CA LEU A 379 -26.60 -1.78 -4.04
C LEU A 379 -25.40 -2.72 -4.04
N VAL A 380 -25.37 -3.67 -4.96
CA VAL A 380 -24.30 -4.67 -5.12
C VAL A 380 -24.09 -4.98 -6.61
N PRO A 381 -22.90 -5.42 -7.02
CA PRO A 381 -22.69 -5.94 -8.34
C PRO A 381 -23.71 -7.04 -8.63
N SER A 382 -24.46 -6.89 -9.73
CA SER A 382 -25.54 -7.82 -10.07
C SER A 382 -25.52 -8.16 -11.56
N LEU A 383 -25.79 -9.42 -11.89
CA LEU A 383 -25.85 -9.95 -13.23
C LEU A 383 -27.23 -10.61 -13.50
N VAL A 384 -27.54 -10.86 -14.75
CA VAL A 384 -28.64 -11.76 -15.14
C VAL A 384 -28.05 -13.06 -15.65
N LEU A 385 -28.32 -14.14 -14.92
CA LEU A 385 -27.91 -15.48 -15.28
C LEU A 385 -29.03 -16.14 -16.12
N THR A 386 -28.72 -16.62 -17.33
CA THR A 386 -29.61 -17.41 -18.18
C THR A 386 -29.18 -18.86 -18.11
N THR A 387 -30.02 -19.71 -17.50
CA THR A 387 -29.79 -21.17 -17.39
C THR A 387 -30.80 -21.94 -18.21
N THR A 388 -30.46 -23.18 -18.66
CA THR A 388 -31.39 -24.11 -19.25
C THR A 388 -32.18 -24.81 -18.15
N GLY A 389 -33.50 -24.68 -18.19
CA GLY A 389 -34.39 -25.28 -17.18
C GLY A 389 -34.24 -26.79 -17.11
N ALA A 390 -33.90 -27.34 -15.95
CA ALA A 390 -33.61 -28.76 -15.73
C ALA A 390 -34.76 -29.73 -16.13
N VAL A 391 -36.02 -29.27 -16.10
CA VAL A 391 -37.21 -30.03 -16.42
C VAL A 391 -37.77 -29.61 -17.79
N SER A 392 -37.84 -28.29 -18.06
CA SER A 392 -38.52 -27.76 -19.24
C SER A 392 -37.60 -27.62 -20.46
N GLY A 393 -36.27 -27.66 -20.31
CA GLY A 393 -35.31 -27.34 -21.38
C GLY A 393 -35.34 -25.88 -21.86
N LEU A 394 -36.22 -25.04 -21.33
CA LEU A 394 -36.38 -23.66 -21.76
C LEU A 394 -35.43 -22.72 -21.01
N PRO A 395 -34.96 -21.63 -21.66
CA PRO A 395 -34.11 -20.64 -21.02
C PRO A 395 -34.82 -19.97 -19.84
N ARG A 396 -34.11 -19.84 -18.69
CA ARG A 396 -34.59 -19.21 -17.46
C ARG A 396 -33.65 -18.11 -17.06
N ARG A 397 -34.15 -16.88 -17.00
CA ARG A 397 -33.38 -15.70 -16.62
C ARG A 397 -33.59 -15.35 -15.15
N THR A 398 -32.49 -15.24 -14.40
CA THR A 398 -32.51 -14.95 -12.95
C THR A 398 -31.52 -13.81 -12.65
N PRO A 399 -31.98 -12.65 -12.14
CA PRO A 399 -31.07 -11.62 -11.62
C PRO A 399 -30.46 -12.09 -10.31
N LEU A 400 -29.14 -11.94 -10.17
CA LEU A 400 -28.34 -12.39 -9.02
C LEU A 400 -27.31 -11.35 -8.65
N ALA A 401 -27.07 -11.20 -7.34
CA ALA A 401 -25.86 -10.56 -6.86
C ALA A 401 -24.65 -11.43 -7.22
N CYS A 402 -23.55 -10.83 -7.60
CA CYS A 402 -22.34 -11.52 -7.99
C CYS A 402 -21.09 -10.85 -7.42
N LEU A 403 -20.02 -11.64 -7.30
CA LEU A 403 -18.68 -11.16 -7.15
C LEU A 403 -17.94 -11.40 -8.47
N PRO A 404 -17.55 -10.36 -9.21
CA PRO A 404 -16.70 -10.52 -10.39
C PRO A 404 -15.34 -11.09 -10.00
N ASP A 405 -14.79 -11.97 -10.84
CA ASP A 405 -13.47 -12.55 -10.67
C ASP A 405 -12.45 -11.88 -11.60
N ASP A 406 -11.18 -11.96 -11.21
CA ASP A 406 -10.07 -11.31 -11.94
C ASP A 406 -9.86 -11.92 -13.35
N ASP A 407 -10.27 -13.18 -13.56
CA ASP A 407 -10.22 -13.90 -14.84
C ASP A 407 -11.46 -13.63 -15.74
N GLY A 408 -12.29 -12.65 -15.39
CA GLY A 408 -13.50 -12.29 -16.13
C GLY A 408 -14.70 -13.21 -15.85
N GLY A 409 -14.60 -14.11 -14.89
CA GLY A 409 -15.68 -14.95 -14.38
C GLY A 409 -16.50 -14.25 -13.28
N PHE A 410 -17.43 -15.01 -12.68
CA PHE A 410 -18.31 -14.50 -11.63
C PHE A 410 -18.60 -15.56 -10.56
N TYR A 411 -18.56 -15.19 -9.29
CA TYR A 411 -19.11 -16.02 -8.21
C TYR A 411 -20.54 -15.61 -7.89
N VAL A 412 -21.43 -16.60 -7.76
CA VAL A 412 -22.85 -16.40 -7.41
C VAL A 412 -23.27 -17.34 -6.31
N VAL A 413 -24.12 -16.85 -5.39
CA VAL A 413 -24.56 -17.58 -4.19
C VAL A 413 -26.05 -17.96 -4.27
N GLY A 414 -26.35 -19.24 -4.14
CA GLY A 414 -27.71 -19.78 -4.10
C GLY A 414 -28.40 -19.59 -2.75
N SER A 415 -28.44 -18.34 -2.26
CA SER A 415 -28.98 -18.00 -0.93
C SER A 415 -30.50 -18.11 -0.81
N ASN A 416 -31.23 -17.85 -1.88
CA ASN A 416 -32.71 -17.81 -1.88
C ASN A 416 -33.30 -16.98 -0.73
N PHE A 417 -32.64 -15.86 -0.37
CA PHE A 417 -33.00 -15.00 0.76
C PHE A 417 -33.03 -15.71 2.12
N GLY A 418 -32.22 -16.78 2.30
CA GLY A 418 -32.18 -17.58 3.52
C GLY A 418 -33.37 -18.53 3.69
N ARG A 419 -34.03 -18.95 2.61
CA ARG A 419 -35.09 -19.97 2.65
C ARG A 419 -34.48 -21.37 2.67
N GLU A 420 -35.20 -22.34 3.22
CA GLU A 420 -34.81 -23.77 3.32
C GLU A 420 -34.56 -24.42 1.94
N LYS A 421 -35.34 -24.06 0.91
CA LYS A 421 -35.19 -24.62 -0.44
C LYS A 421 -34.15 -23.87 -1.26
N HIS A 422 -33.31 -24.63 -1.98
CA HIS A 422 -32.41 -24.06 -2.97
C HIS A 422 -33.18 -23.34 -4.09
N PRO A 423 -32.66 -22.24 -4.64
CA PRO A 423 -33.26 -21.59 -5.80
C PRO A 423 -33.16 -22.51 -7.03
N ALA A 424 -34.18 -22.50 -7.90
CA ALA A 424 -34.29 -23.41 -9.04
C ALA A 424 -33.11 -23.32 -10.02
N TRP A 425 -32.50 -22.13 -10.16
CA TRP A 425 -31.37 -21.96 -11.07
C TRP A 425 -30.13 -22.78 -10.64
N THR A 426 -29.94 -23.07 -9.35
CA THR A 426 -28.84 -23.93 -8.88
C THR A 426 -29.03 -25.37 -9.35
N GLY A 427 -30.26 -25.87 -9.33
CA GLY A 427 -30.60 -27.18 -9.87
C GLY A 427 -30.44 -27.25 -11.40
N ASN A 428 -30.71 -26.14 -12.10
CA ASN A 428 -30.49 -26.05 -13.54
C ASN A 428 -29.01 -26.19 -13.88
N LEU A 429 -28.13 -25.46 -13.15
CA LEU A 429 -26.67 -25.51 -13.36
C LEU A 429 -26.05 -26.86 -13.02
N LEU A 430 -26.57 -27.53 -11.98
CA LEU A 430 -26.12 -28.89 -11.66
C LEU A 430 -26.40 -29.89 -12.76
N LYS A 431 -27.50 -29.70 -13.51
CA LYS A 431 -27.88 -30.57 -14.62
C LYS A 431 -27.24 -30.13 -15.95
N ASN A 432 -27.19 -28.84 -16.21
CA ASN A 432 -26.59 -28.22 -17.37
C ASN A 432 -25.69 -27.10 -16.93
N PRO A 433 -24.37 -27.30 -16.84
CA PRO A 433 -23.43 -26.29 -16.34
C PRO A 433 -23.24 -25.11 -17.30
N ASP A 434 -23.59 -25.28 -18.60
CA ASP A 434 -23.50 -24.23 -19.61
C ASP A 434 -24.61 -23.20 -19.42
N ALA A 435 -24.20 -21.94 -19.34
CA ALA A 435 -25.07 -20.81 -19.08
C ALA A 435 -24.59 -19.55 -19.81
N GLU A 436 -25.37 -18.49 -19.71
CA GLU A 436 -25.03 -17.18 -20.25
C GLU A 436 -25.21 -16.11 -19.15
N VAL A 437 -24.21 -15.25 -19.00
CA VAL A 437 -24.24 -14.11 -18.09
C VAL A 437 -24.40 -12.82 -18.85
N SER A 438 -25.40 -12.02 -18.49
CA SER A 438 -25.50 -10.63 -18.91
C SER A 438 -25.08 -9.72 -17.76
N PHE A 439 -23.96 -8.99 -17.96
CA PHE A 439 -23.37 -8.08 -16.96
C PHE A 439 -22.98 -6.77 -17.62
N GLN A 440 -23.43 -5.64 -17.09
CA GLN A 440 -23.14 -4.29 -17.61
C GLN A 440 -23.36 -4.11 -19.13
N GLY A 441 -24.40 -4.75 -19.67
CA GLY A 441 -24.75 -4.67 -21.09
C GLY A 441 -23.91 -5.59 -22.00
N ARG A 442 -23.01 -6.40 -21.46
CA ARG A 442 -22.27 -7.43 -22.18
C ARG A 442 -22.87 -8.80 -21.87
N THR A 443 -22.87 -9.69 -22.86
CA THR A 443 -23.30 -11.07 -22.70
C THR A 443 -22.09 -11.98 -22.88
N VAL A 444 -21.83 -12.85 -21.91
CA VAL A 444 -20.67 -13.74 -21.85
C VAL A 444 -21.16 -15.17 -21.67
N PRO A 445 -20.83 -16.12 -22.57
CA PRO A 445 -21.07 -17.53 -22.35
C PRO A 445 -20.14 -18.05 -21.25
N VAL A 446 -20.69 -18.84 -20.32
CA VAL A 446 -19.97 -19.35 -19.16
C VAL A 446 -20.25 -20.83 -18.91
N THR A 447 -19.31 -21.50 -18.25
CA THR A 447 -19.51 -22.84 -17.67
C THR A 447 -19.49 -22.72 -16.15
N ALA A 448 -20.50 -23.27 -15.49
CA ALA A 448 -20.66 -23.19 -14.04
C ALA A 448 -19.95 -24.36 -13.33
N HIS A 449 -19.13 -24.03 -12.35
CA HIS A 449 -18.52 -24.98 -11.41
C HIS A 449 -19.11 -24.77 -10.01
N LEU A 450 -19.65 -25.85 -9.40
CA LEU A 450 -20.06 -25.81 -8.00
C LEU A 450 -18.83 -25.94 -7.11
N LEU A 451 -18.57 -24.95 -6.26
CA LEU A 451 -17.43 -24.96 -5.35
C LEU A 451 -17.57 -26.08 -4.31
N ASP A 452 -16.46 -26.74 -4.02
CA ASP A 452 -16.34 -27.64 -2.89
C ASP A 452 -16.22 -26.88 -1.56
N ASP A 453 -16.08 -27.59 -0.45
CA ASP A 453 -16.03 -26.98 0.88
C ASP A 453 -14.78 -26.15 1.12
N THR A 454 -13.66 -26.51 0.51
CA THR A 454 -12.39 -25.80 0.62
C THR A 454 -12.42 -24.51 -0.20
N GLU A 455 -12.77 -24.61 -1.47
CA GLU A 455 -12.92 -23.47 -2.38
C GLU A 455 -13.95 -22.46 -1.85
N ARG A 456 -15.06 -22.96 -1.30
CA ARG A 456 -16.09 -22.11 -0.69
C ARG A 456 -15.57 -21.36 0.53
N LYS A 457 -14.81 -21.99 1.42
CA LYS A 457 -14.23 -21.35 2.60
C LYS A 457 -13.24 -20.24 2.20
N GLU A 458 -12.46 -20.47 1.17
CA GLU A 458 -11.49 -19.48 0.66
C GLU A 458 -12.19 -18.24 0.07
N ILE A 459 -13.26 -18.42 -0.71
CA ILE A 459 -13.96 -17.29 -1.35
C ILE A 459 -14.96 -16.60 -0.43
N TRP A 460 -15.42 -17.25 0.64
CA TRP A 460 -16.49 -16.74 1.50
C TRP A 460 -16.23 -15.35 2.09
N PRO A 461 -15.02 -15.02 2.60
CA PRO A 461 -14.70 -13.66 3.05
C PRO A 461 -14.86 -12.59 1.98
N ARG A 462 -14.55 -12.90 0.72
CA ARG A 462 -14.74 -11.97 -0.41
C ARG A 462 -16.22 -11.77 -0.73
N LEU A 463 -17.02 -12.83 -0.68
CA LEU A 463 -18.47 -12.78 -0.90
C LEU A 463 -19.18 -11.99 0.19
N THR A 464 -18.83 -12.19 1.46
CA THR A 464 -19.42 -11.44 2.59
C THR A 464 -18.96 -9.99 2.64
N ALA A 465 -17.78 -9.66 2.13
CA ALA A 465 -17.34 -8.28 1.96
C ALA A 465 -18.22 -7.52 0.94
N VAL A 466 -18.70 -8.19 -0.11
CA VAL A 466 -19.64 -7.61 -1.09
C VAL A 466 -21.05 -7.54 -0.53
N TRP A 467 -21.50 -8.62 0.14
CA TRP A 467 -22.86 -8.71 0.68
C TRP A 467 -22.87 -9.35 2.07
N PRO A 468 -22.70 -8.56 3.16
CA PRO A 468 -22.63 -9.07 4.53
C PRO A 468 -23.88 -9.86 5.01
N VAL A 469 -24.98 -9.71 4.29
CA VAL A 469 -26.24 -10.41 4.61
C VAL A 469 -26.17 -11.92 4.34
N TYR A 470 -25.15 -12.41 3.61
CA TYR A 470 -24.99 -13.85 3.36
C TYR A 470 -24.83 -14.67 4.64
N ASP A 471 -24.12 -14.16 5.65
CA ASP A 471 -23.99 -14.85 6.94
C ASP A 471 -25.33 -15.02 7.65
N GLN A 472 -26.21 -14.00 7.54
CA GLN A 472 -27.57 -14.10 8.07
C GLN A 472 -28.44 -15.09 7.29
N TYR A 473 -28.19 -15.25 5.98
CA TYR A 473 -28.88 -16.24 5.16
C TYR A 473 -28.42 -17.65 5.47
N VAL A 474 -27.13 -17.87 5.75
CA VAL A 474 -26.61 -19.17 6.23
C VAL A 474 -27.27 -19.54 7.54
N ALA A 475 -27.25 -18.64 8.53
CA ALA A 475 -27.84 -18.86 9.86
C ALA A 475 -29.36 -19.18 9.81
N ARG A 476 -30.06 -18.68 8.79
CA ARG A 476 -31.53 -18.83 8.65
C ARG A 476 -31.93 -20.04 7.82
N ALA A 477 -31.11 -20.40 6.82
CA ALA A 477 -31.51 -21.38 5.78
C ALA A 477 -31.49 -22.83 6.29
N ASP A 478 -30.84 -23.09 7.43
CA ASP A 478 -30.59 -24.43 7.99
C ASP A 478 -30.08 -25.42 6.94
N ARG A 479 -29.28 -24.94 6.02
CA ARG A 479 -28.65 -25.69 4.94
C ARG A 479 -27.43 -24.96 4.41
N GLU A 480 -26.54 -25.67 3.79
CA GLU A 480 -25.42 -25.07 3.06
C GLU A 480 -25.88 -24.29 1.84
N LEU A 481 -25.30 -23.10 1.64
CA LEU A 481 -25.55 -22.31 0.44
C LEU A 481 -24.63 -22.78 -0.68
N ARG A 482 -25.22 -23.15 -1.82
CA ARG A 482 -24.46 -23.49 -3.02
C ARG A 482 -23.80 -22.24 -3.58
N VAL A 483 -22.50 -22.31 -3.80
CA VAL A 483 -21.72 -21.24 -4.46
C VAL A 483 -21.22 -21.79 -5.77
N PHE A 484 -21.41 -21.02 -6.85
CA PHE A 484 -20.92 -21.39 -8.16
C PHE A 484 -19.91 -20.38 -8.64
N HIS A 485 -18.83 -20.85 -9.24
CA HIS A 485 -17.96 -20.08 -10.11
C HIS A 485 -18.45 -20.23 -11.56
N LEU A 486 -18.67 -19.12 -12.24
CA LEU A 486 -19.10 -19.04 -13.63
C LEU A 486 -17.90 -18.61 -14.47
N ALA A 487 -17.14 -19.56 -15.00
CA ALA A 487 -15.96 -19.31 -15.80
C ALA A 487 -16.33 -18.96 -17.26
N PRO A 488 -15.74 -17.91 -17.89
CA PRO A 488 -15.93 -17.63 -19.31
C PRO A 488 -15.51 -18.81 -20.19
N ARG A 489 -16.22 -19.00 -21.30
CA ARG A 489 -15.88 -20.03 -22.30
C ARG A 489 -15.12 -19.43 -23.45
#